data_1a455b8bd9b4bbba9dcb0b51399fea4f
#
_entry.id   1a455b8bd9b4bbba9dcb0b51399fea4f
#
_cell.length_a   1.000
_cell.length_b   1.000
_cell.length_c   1.000
_cell.angle_alpha   90.00
_cell.angle_beta   90.00
_cell.angle_gamma   90.00
#
_symmetry.space_group_name_H-M   'P 1'
#
loop_
_entity.id
_entity.type
_entity.pdbx_description
1 polymer ?
#
loop_
_entity_poly.entity_id
_entity_poly.type
_entity_poly.pdbx_seq_one_letter_code
_entity_poly.pdbx_strand_id
1 'polypeptide(L)'
;MVLTIGHSTRSFEEFLALLRAHAVTHVVDVRTVPRSRRNPQFNREALETALPQAGIAYSHMRALGGLRKPRKDSPNGGWHNASFRGYADYMLTPEFEAALGQLLAIAAEGRTAIMCAEAVPWRCHRSLIADALWAHGVEARHITGRGEARP
;
A
#
# COMPACT_ATOMS: atom_id res chain seq x y z
N MET A 1 -13.28 3.41 4.37
CA MET A 1 -11.96 4.07 4.54
C MET A 1 -10.85 3.04 4.39
N VAL A 2 -9.76 3.42 3.73
CA VAL A 2 -8.55 2.61 3.60
C VAL A 2 -7.39 3.37 4.23
N LEU A 3 -6.59 2.69 5.04
CA LEU A 3 -5.38 3.26 5.61
C LEU A 3 -4.17 2.92 4.74
N THR A 4 -3.09 3.69 4.84
CA THR A 4 -1.82 3.37 4.22
C THR A 4 -0.70 3.40 5.26
N ILE A 5 0.28 2.52 5.13
CA ILE A 5 1.42 2.44 6.04
C ILE A 5 2.68 2.06 5.26
N GLY A 6 3.83 2.62 5.64
CA GLY A 6 5.14 2.18 5.18
C GLY A 6 5.84 1.42 6.29
N HIS A 7 6.38 0.24 6.01
CA HIS A 7 7.04 -0.52 7.06
C HIS A 7 8.37 0.10 7.49
N SER A 8 9.06 0.79 6.57
CA SER A 8 10.33 1.47 6.85
C SER A 8 11.35 0.52 7.50
N THR A 9 12.13 1.03 8.43
CA THR A 9 13.15 0.26 9.17
C THR A 9 12.66 -0.16 10.56
N ARG A 10 11.33 -0.13 10.80
CA ARG A 10 10.74 -0.49 12.08
C ARG A 10 11.01 -1.96 12.43
N SER A 11 11.03 -2.27 13.72
CA SER A 11 10.89 -3.65 14.15
C SER A 11 9.48 -4.16 13.82
N PHE A 12 9.30 -5.50 13.82
CA PHE A 12 7.95 -6.06 13.65
C PHE A 12 7.03 -5.60 14.78
N GLU A 13 7.53 -5.55 16.00
CA GLU A 13 6.75 -5.13 17.18
C GLU A 13 6.28 -3.69 17.05
N GLU A 14 7.13 -2.79 16.59
CA GLU A 14 6.76 -1.40 16.33
C GLU A 14 5.69 -1.30 15.23
N PHE A 15 5.87 -2.05 14.15
CA PHE A 15 4.92 -2.11 13.06
C PHE A 15 3.57 -2.63 13.52
N LEU A 16 3.56 -3.72 14.27
CA LEU A 16 2.34 -4.32 14.84
C LEU A 16 1.64 -3.34 15.79
N ALA A 17 2.39 -2.62 16.60
CA ALA A 17 1.83 -1.62 17.50
C ALA A 17 1.10 -0.50 16.75
N LEU A 18 1.64 -0.06 15.61
CA LEU A 18 0.99 0.92 14.75
C LEU A 18 -0.32 0.37 14.15
N LEU A 19 -0.30 -0.87 13.66
CA LEU A 19 -1.50 -1.51 13.13
C LEU A 19 -2.59 -1.60 14.19
N ARG A 20 -2.23 -1.99 15.40
CA ARG A 20 -3.17 -2.10 16.52
C ARG A 20 -3.68 -0.74 16.99
N ALA A 21 -2.82 0.28 16.99
CA ALA A 21 -3.23 1.64 17.37
C ALA A 21 -4.31 2.19 16.41
N HIS A 22 -4.31 1.74 15.18
CA HIS A 22 -5.29 2.14 14.16
C HIS A 22 -6.36 1.06 13.91
N ALA A 23 -6.42 0.04 14.73
CA ALA A 23 -7.40 -1.06 14.66
C ALA A 23 -7.44 -1.77 13.31
N VAL A 24 -6.29 -1.91 12.66
CA VAL A 24 -6.18 -2.59 11.35
C VAL A 24 -6.43 -4.08 11.52
N THR A 25 -7.28 -4.64 10.66
CA THR A 25 -7.59 -6.08 10.64
C THR A 25 -7.04 -6.81 9.43
N HIS A 26 -6.65 -6.09 8.38
CA HIS A 26 -6.11 -6.67 7.16
C HIS A 26 -5.02 -5.76 6.59
N VAL A 27 -3.84 -6.31 6.36
CA VAL A 27 -2.75 -5.64 5.65
C VAL A 27 -2.70 -6.15 4.22
N VAL A 28 -2.81 -5.24 3.26
CA VAL A 28 -2.65 -5.54 1.83
C VAL A 28 -1.30 -5.01 1.38
N ASP A 29 -0.38 -5.91 1.06
CA ASP A 29 0.97 -5.58 0.63
C ASP A 29 0.96 -5.19 -0.85
N VAL A 30 1.25 -3.92 -1.13
CA VAL A 30 1.26 -3.37 -2.49
C VAL A 30 2.67 -3.23 -3.05
N ARG A 31 3.63 -3.96 -2.51
CA ARG A 31 4.98 -4.02 -3.08
C ARG A 31 4.99 -4.96 -4.27
N THR A 32 5.69 -4.59 -5.33
CA THR A 32 5.91 -5.51 -6.46
C THR A 32 6.72 -6.72 -6.01
N VAL A 33 7.81 -6.47 -5.27
CA VAL A 33 8.68 -7.51 -4.69
C VAL A 33 8.57 -7.41 -3.17
N PRO A 34 7.88 -8.36 -2.50
CA PRO A 34 7.66 -8.29 -1.05
C PRO A 34 8.84 -8.85 -0.26
N ARG A 35 10.01 -8.27 -0.46
CA ARG A 35 11.26 -8.66 0.20
C ARG A 35 12.11 -7.45 0.53
N SER A 36 12.88 -7.56 1.61
CA SER A 36 13.87 -6.56 2.00
C SER A 36 15.07 -7.27 2.63
N ARG A 37 16.26 -6.99 2.11
CA ARG A 37 17.50 -7.52 2.70
C ARG A 37 17.81 -6.87 4.05
N ARG A 38 17.52 -5.57 4.17
CA ARG A 38 17.81 -4.80 5.38
C ARG A 38 16.76 -5.01 6.47
N ASN A 39 15.54 -5.35 6.07
CA ASN A 39 14.41 -5.48 6.98
C ASN A 39 13.70 -6.81 6.75
N PRO A 40 14.37 -7.97 6.98
CA PRO A 40 13.81 -9.28 6.63
C PRO A 40 12.56 -9.64 7.42
N GLN A 41 12.30 -8.98 8.55
CA GLN A 41 11.06 -9.14 9.31
C GLN A 41 9.81 -8.75 8.50
N PHE A 42 9.97 -7.99 7.41
CA PHE A 42 8.89 -7.61 6.52
C PHE A 42 8.88 -8.39 5.20
N ASN A 43 9.68 -9.44 5.08
CA ASN A 43 9.57 -10.34 3.94
C ASN A 43 8.18 -11.01 3.96
N ARG A 44 7.67 -11.32 2.75
CA ARG A 44 6.34 -11.92 2.60
C ARG A 44 6.15 -13.13 3.51
N GLU A 45 7.14 -14.04 3.52
CA GLU A 45 7.07 -15.28 4.30
C GLU A 45 6.96 -15.00 5.81
N ALA A 46 7.69 -13.99 6.28
CA ALA A 46 7.63 -13.57 7.68
C ALA A 46 6.26 -12.96 8.02
N LEU A 47 5.73 -12.09 7.17
CA LEU A 47 4.44 -11.45 7.40
C LEU A 47 3.28 -12.43 7.29
N GLU A 48 3.33 -13.38 6.34
CA GLU A 48 2.30 -14.43 6.19
C GLU A 48 2.16 -15.29 7.45
N THR A 49 3.22 -15.41 8.24
CA THR A 49 3.20 -16.15 9.50
C THR A 49 2.87 -15.27 10.69
N ALA A 50 3.54 -14.12 10.81
CA ALA A 50 3.46 -13.29 12.01
C ALA A 50 2.15 -12.51 12.13
N LEU A 51 1.62 -11.96 11.03
CA LEU A 51 0.39 -11.17 11.08
C LEU A 51 -0.84 -12.00 11.42
N PRO A 52 -1.08 -13.18 10.79
CA PRO A 52 -2.21 -14.02 11.20
C PRO A 52 -2.14 -14.47 12.66
N GLN A 53 -0.93 -14.75 13.18
CA GLN A 53 -0.74 -15.08 14.60
C GLN A 53 -1.16 -13.93 15.51
N ALA A 54 -1.06 -12.69 15.03
CA ALA A 54 -1.47 -11.50 15.76
C ALA A 54 -2.95 -11.13 15.50
N GLY A 55 -3.69 -11.95 14.76
CA GLY A 55 -5.10 -11.71 14.44
C GLY A 55 -5.32 -10.75 13.28
N ILE A 56 -4.30 -10.50 12.47
CA ILE A 56 -4.36 -9.59 11.32
C ILE A 56 -4.17 -10.39 10.03
N ALA A 57 -5.12 -10.28 9.09
CA ALA A 57 -4.99 -10.93 7.80
C ALA A 57 -3.91 -10.24 6.95
N TYR A 58 -3.25 -11.00 6.11
CA TYR A 58 -2.22 -10.51 5.20
C TYR A 58 -2.49 -11.01 3.79
N SER A 59 -2.45 -10.10 2.82
CA SER A 59 -2.54 -10.42 1.39
C SER A 59 -1.47 -9.65 0.62
N HIS A 60 -0.87 -10.29 -0.38
CA HIS A 60 0.02 -9.62 -1.32
C HIS A 60 -0.73 -9.39 -2.63
N MET A 61 -0.80 -8.12 -3.06
CA MET A 61 -1.45 -7.74 -4.32
C MET A 61 -0.42 -7.15 -5.27
N ARG A 62 0.29 -8.01 -5.99
CA ARG A 62 1.31 -7.58 -6.95
C ARG A 62 0.74 -6.64 -8.02
N ALA A 63 -0.51 -6.82 -8.40
CA ALA A 63 -1.18 -5.96 -9.39
C ALA A 63 -1.29 -4.50 -8.94
N LEU A 64 -1.12 -4.20 -7.64
CA LEU A 64 -1.01 -2.85 -7.12
C LEU A 64 0.44 -2.40 -6.92
N GLY A 65 1.40 -3.23 -7.29
CA GLY A 65 2.83 -2.95 -7.10
C GLY A 65 3.33 -1.77 -7.93
N GLY A 66 4.42 -1.13 -7.44
CA GLY A 66 4.87 0.18 -7.91
C GLY A 66 5.91 0.20 -9.02
N LEU A 67 6.52 -0.93 -9.38
CA LEU A 67 7.60 -0.96 -10.39
C LEU A 67 6.99 -0.99 -11.79
N ARG A 68 6.63 0.18 -12.33
CA ARG A 68 6.00 0.35 -13.64
C ARG A 68 6.78 1.35 -14.48
N LYS A 69 7.02 1.00 -15.75
CA LYS A 69 7.68 1.89 -16.72
C LYS A 69 6.65 2.79 -17.39
N PRO A 70 6.97 4.10 -17.61
CA PRO A 70 6.10 4.98 -18.36
C PRO A 70 5.96 4.48 -19.81
N ARG A 71 4.78 4.70 -20.38
CA ARG A 71 4.56 4.49 -21.82
C ARG A 71 5.29 5.58 -22.61
N LYS A 72 5.69 5.28 -23.84
CA LYS A 72 6.33 6.27 -24.74
C LYS A 72 5.40 7.45 -25.02
N ASP A 73 4.10 7.17 -25.14
CA ASP A 73 3.04 8.15 -25.41
C ASP A 73 2.31 8.57 -24.13
N SER A 74 3.00 8.57 -23.00
CA SER A 74 2.39 8.81 -21.69
C SER A 74 1.60 10.14 -21.65
N PRO A 75 0.31 10.11 -21.26
CA PRO A 75 -0.45 11.34 -21.03
C PRO A 75 -0.08 12.03 -19.74
N ASN A 76 0.78 11.43 -18.91
CA ASN A 76 1.14 11.89 -17.56
C ASN A 76 2.49 12.61 -17.54
N GLY A 77 2.80 13.37 -18.60
CA GLY A 77 4.06 14.09 -18.75
C GLY A 77 4.35 15.15 -17.69
N GLY A 78 3.34 15.56 -16.89
CA GLY A 78 3.53 16.46 -15.76
C GLY A 78 4.26 15.84 -14.57
N TRP A 79 4.38 14.51 -14.52
CA TRP A 79 5.15 13.83 -13.49
C TRP A 79 6.63 13.78 -13.88
N HIS A 80 7.47 14.49 -13.13
CA HIS A 80 8.92 14.50 -13.39
C HIS A 80 9.58 13.19 -13.01
N ASN A 81 9.09 12.51 -11.97
CA ASN A 81 9.61 11.22 -11.55
C ASN A 81 9.07 10.12 -12.48
N ALA A 82 9.99 9.41 -13.16
CA ALA A 82 9.62 8.35 -14.12
C ALA A 82 8.83 7.21 -13.46
N SER A 83 9.14 6.88 -12.20
CA SER A 83 8.43 5.82 -11.47
C SER A 83 6.95 6.21 -11.23
N PHE A 84 6.69 7.44 -10.82
CA PHE A 84 5.32 7.92 -10.63
C PHE A 84 4.60 8.05 -11.98
N ARG A 85 5.26 8.54 -13.01
CA ARG A 85 4.67 8.62 -14.35
C ARG A 85 4.30 7.23 -14.87
N GLY A 86 5.18 6.24 -14.68
CA GLY A 86 4.90 4.85 -15.06
C GLY A 86 3.71 4.28 -14.30
N TYR A 87 3.62 4.57 -13.01
CA TYR A 87 2.48 4.13 -12.21
C TYR A 87 1.18 4.82 -12.63
N ALA A 88 1.23 6.12 -12.89
CA ALA A 88 0.06 6.86 -13.38
C ALA A 88 -0.44 6.30 -14.71
N ASP A 89 0.48 5.91 -15.61
CA ASP A 89 0.11 5.22 -16.85
C ASP A 89 -0.55 3.87 -16.58
N TYR A 90 -0.01 3.10 -15.64
CA TYR A 90 -0.57 1.81 -15.24
C TYR A 90 -1.98 1.94 -14.68
N MET A 91 -2.27 3.02 -13.94
CA MET A 91 -3.59 3.29 -13.37
C MET A 91 -4.68 3.45 -14.44
N LEU A 92 -4.31 3.67 -15.69
CA LEU A 92 -5.25 3.76 -16.81
C LEU A 92 -5.59 2.39 -17.42
N THR A 93 -5.03 1.31 -16.89
CA THR A 93 -5.21 -0.05 -17.43
C THR A 93 -6.36 -0.79 -16.75
N PRO A 94 -6.99 -1.78 -17.47
CA PRO A 94 -7.99 -2.65 -16.86
C PRO A 94 -7.44 -3.49 -15.71
N GLU A 95 -6.15 -3.85 -15.73
CA GLU A 95 -5.50 -4.62 -14.67
C GLU A 95 -5.51 -3.85 -13.36
N PHE A 96 -5.23 -2.56 -13.40
CA PHE A 96 -5.27 -1.70 -12.21
C PHE A 96 -6.70 -1.59 -11.69
N GLU A 97 -7.68 -1.37 -12.56
CA GLU A 97 -9.09 -1.26 -12.17
C GLU A 97 -9.59 -2.53 -11.50
N ALA A 98 -9.21 -3.70 -12.03
CA ALA A 98 -9.57 -4.98 -11.41
C ALA A 98 -8.93 -5.14 -10.03
N ALA A 99 -7.66 -4.77 -9.89
CA ALA A 99 -6.95 -4.84 -8.62
C ALA A 99 -7.56 -3.87 -7.59
N LEU A 100 -7.91 -2.67 -8.02
CA LEU A 100 -8.55 -1.68 -7.14
C LEU A 100 -9.92 -2.20 -6.66
N GLY A 101 -10.69 -2.85 -7.54
CA GLY A 101 -11.95 -3.49 -7.18
C GLY A 101 -11.78 -4.59 -6.12
N GLN A 102 -10.73 -5.40 -6.24
CA GLN A 102 -10.40 -6.42 -5.24
C GLN A 102 -10.04 -5.78 -3.89
N LEU A 103 -9.26 -4.69 -3.91
CA LEU A 103 -8.92 -3.95 -2.69
C LEU A 103 -10.18 -3.40 -2.02
N LEU A 104 -11.09 -2.83 -2.79
CA LEU A 104 -12.36 -2.30 -2.26
C LEU A 104 -13.21 -3.40 -1.63
N ALA A 105 -13.25 -4.59 -2.23
CA ALA A 105 -13.95 -5.74 -1.67
C ALA A 105 -13.37 -6.17 -0.31
N ILE A 106 -12.04 -6.21 -0.20
CA ILE A 106 -11.36 -6.49 1.06
C ILE A 106 -11.69 -5.41 2.10
N ALA A 107 -11.62 -4.15 1.70
CA ALA A 107 -11.86 -3.01 2.60
C ALA A 107 -13.30 -2.95 3.11
N ALA A 108 -14.25 -3.51 2.37
CA ALA A 108 -15.65 -3.60 2.81
C ALA A 108 -15.85 -4.59 3.97
N GLU A 109 -14.93 -5.54 4.15
CA GLU A 109 -15.05 -6.59 5.18
C GLU A 109 -14.33 -6.25 6.48
N GLY A 110 -13.47 -5.24 6.47
CA GLY A 110 -12.72 -4.88 7.68
C GLY A 110 -11.85 -3.65 7.48
N ARG A 111 -11.18 -3.26 8.55
CA ARG A 111 -10.32 -2.09 8.54
C ARG A 111 -8.97 -2.43 7.91
N THR A 112 -8.77 -1.97 6.69
CA THR A 112 -7.66 -2.37 5.81
C THR A 112 -6.60 -1.30 5.71
N ALA A 113 -5.33 -1.71 5.74
CA ALA A 113 -4.18 -0.85 5.44
C ALA A 113 -3.41 -1.42 4.25
N ILE A 114 -3.17 -0.60 3.25
CA ILE A 114 -2.21 -0.93 2.19
C ILE A 114 -0.80 -0.61 2.69
N MET A 115 0.16 -1.46 2.38
CA MET A 115 1.53 -1.35 2.90
C MET A 115 2.56 -1.34 1.78
N CYS A 116 3.51 -0.44 1.88
CA CYS A 116 4.75 -0.45 1.09
C CYS A 116 5.97 -0.33 2.00
N ALA A 117 7.17 -0.22 1.42
CA ALA A 117 8.41 -0.10 2.18
C ALA A 117 8.68 1.32 2.67
N GLU A 118 8.26 2.33 1.93
CA GLU A 118 8.58 3.75 2.19
C GLU A 118 7.70 4.34 3.28
N ALA A 119 8.31 4.94 4.30
CA ALA A 119 7.58 5.59 5.40
C ALA A 119 6.84 6.84 4.93
N VAL A 120 7.42 7.61 4.03
CA VAL A 120 6.87 8.89 3.58
C VAL A 120 5.89 8.66 2.43
N PRO A 121 4.58 8.96 2.63
CA PRO A 121 3.56 8.58 1.63
C PRO A 121 3.80 9.18 0.24
N TRP A 122 4.19 10.44 0.16
CA TRP A 122 4.39 11.10 -1.13
C TRP A 122 5.63 10.64 -1.90
N ARG A 123 6.46 9.78 -1.32
CA ARG A 123 7.61 9.15 -1.98
C ARG A 123 7.29 7.75 -2.49
N CYS A 124 6.07 7.30 -2.33
CA CYS A 124 5.65 5.94 -2.67
C CYS A 124 4.40 5.96 -3.53
N HIS A 125 4.30 4.98 -4.44
CA HIS A 125 3.12 4.80 -5.29
C HIS A 125 1.81 4.61 -4.49
N ARG A 126 1.88 4.25 -3.21
CA ARG A 126 0.66 4.15 -2.40
C ARG A 126 -0.09 5.48 -2.28
N SER A 127 0.58 6.62 -2.44
CA SER A 127 -0.10 7.91 -2.53
C SER A 127 -0.98 8.02 -3.77
N LEU A 128 -0.56 7.43 -4.88
CA LEU A 128 -1.35 7.37 -6.10
C LEU A 128 -2.54 6.43 -5.96
N ILE A 129 -2.36 5.31 -5.25
CA ILE A 129 -3.48 4.42 -4.91
C ILE A 129 -4.48 5.17 -4.03
N ALA A 130 -4.01 5.93 -3.04
CA ALA A 130 -4.85 6.74 -2.18
C ALA A 130 -5.66 7.77 -2.99
N ASP A 131 -5.02 8.45 -3.95
CA ASP A 131 -5.70 9.39 -4.84
C ASP A 131 -6.79 8.69 -5.66
N ALA A 132 -6.52 7.48 -6.16
CA ALA A 132 -7.51 6.68 -6.90
C ALA A 132 -8.70 6.31 -6.00
N LEU A 133 -8.45 5.96 -4.74
CA LEU A 133 -9.51 5.67 -3.78
C LEU A 133 -10.39 6.89 -3.53
N TRP A 134 -9.79 8.06 -3.30
CA TRP A 134 -10.53 9.30 -3.15
C TRP A 134 -11.38 9.60 -4.39
N ALA A 135 -10.84 9.38 -5.59
CA ALA A 135 -11.57 9.57 -6.85
C ALA A 135 -12.80 8.65 -6.96
N HIS A 136 -12.76 7.48 -6.29
CA HIS A 136 -13.90 6.54 -6.22
C HIS A 136 -14.80 6.78 -5.00
N GLY A 137 -14.62 7.90 -4.30
CA GLY A 137 -15.43 8.24 -3.13
C GLY A 137 -15.04 7.46 -1.87
N VAL A 138 -13.85 6.87 -1.83
CA VAL A 138 -13.36 6.11 -0.68
C VAL A 138 -12.25 6.90 0.01
N GLU A 139 -12.46 7.23 1.28
CA GLU A 139 -11.48 7.96 2.08
C GLU A 139 -10.22 7.13 2.27
N ALA A 140 -9.05 7.75 2.05
CA ALA A 140 -7.75 7.15 2.29
C ALA A 140 -6.96 8.04 3.25
N ARG A 141 -6.34 7.45 4.27
CA ARG A 141 -5.55 8.16 5.26
C ARG A 141 -4.23 7.47 5.52
N HIS A 142 -3.18 8.26 5.73
CA HIS A 142 -1.82 7.76 5.91
C HIS A 142 -1.47 7.62 7.39
N ILE A 143 -1.05 6.43 7.79
CA ILE A 143 -0.51 6.19 9.13
C ILE A 143 0.96 6.64 9.12
N THR A 144 1.29 7.62 9.95
CA THR A 144 2.67 8.09 10.13
C THR A 144 3.19 7.85 11.54
N GLY A 145 2.28 7.54 12.47
CA GLY A 145 2.57 7.25 13.87
C GLY A 145 1.30 6.77 14.59
N ARG A 146 1.35 6.73 15.91
CA ARG A 146 0.21 6.29 16.73
C ARG A 146 -0.93 7.31 16.79
N GLY A 147 -0.66 8.55 16.43
CA GLY A 147 -1.67 9.60 16.37
C GLY A 147 -2.65 9.37 15.23
N GLU A 148 -3.60 10.28 15.08
CA GLU A 148 -4.62 10.19 14.05
C GLU A 148 -4.01 10.10 12.65
N ALA A 149 -4.51 9.18 11.83
CA ALA A 149 -4.08 9.03 10.44
C ALA A 149 -4.55 10.23 9.60
N ARG A 150 -3.70 10.69 8.68
CA ARG A 150 -3.93 11.93 7.90
C ARG A 150 -4.29 11.62 6.45
N PRO A 151 -5.15 12.46 5.86
CA PRO A 151 -5.45 12.33 4.44
C PRO A 151 -4.24 12.56 3.55
#